data_fcbf0174a15b3ef27be90c950224b61c
#
_entry.id   fcbf0174a15b3ef27be90c950224b61c
#
_cell.length_a   1.000
_cell.length_b   1.000
_cell.length_c   1.000
_cell.angle_alpha   90.00
_cell.angle_beta   90.00
_cell.angle_gamma   90.00
#
_symmetry.space_group_name_H-M   'P 1'
#
loop_
_entity.id
_entity.type
_entity.pdbx_description
1 polymer ?
#
loop_
_entity_poly.entity_id
_entity_poly.type
_entity_poly.pdbx_seq_one_letter_code
_entity_poly.pdbx_strand_id
1 'polypeptide(L)'
;MGISIDEKGALRKDRKAIGLSVKIEVVEDGIAQAAIAAKEADTVLLFLGANPMITCKEEIDRTHIMLPDTQQKLLEEVCKVNSNVILVLVSSVPYDLRMAQNCENVRAILLCAEGSMELGNAVMDVITGKKSVAGRLPMTWYGSLERFPDINDYDIIQKGRTYQYYEGKALYPFGYGLTYSEMEYSGLTVQLKDYTKLLVQAEVSNIGKYCSDEVVQLYIRKKDSAVKRPFCQLKGFERLKDLKPGEKRNVSFTVPLEELKYYDVIAKEKLLEPGEYEIMLGRSSKDIRQSQSIVLNGTKRPCRDGFATNESECFDRALHYVLCSGHLGYTSVCTKNESDTIILDYEKVYLSHKAKGIVLDFWKEHTCDVEIFIDGKKVGKTHISAPEKEEEKQLEAGEANGDGAFDFHQNWITQRREIGFCEIEIPLCDVPVDKEFTLTVSWKGRGKTCTWRFVND
;
A
#
# COMPACT_ATOMS: atom_id res chain seq x y z
N MET A 1 -8.27 26.02 27.84
CA MET A 1 -7.83 26.23 26.43
C MET A 1 -6.30 26.29 26.49
N GLY A 2 -5.64 25.15 26.24
CA GLY A 2 -4.18 25.06 26.30
C GLY A 2 -3.59 25.41 24.95
N ILE A 3 -2.73 26.45 24.89
CA ILE A 3 -1.90 26.70 23.72
C ILE A 3 -0.61 25.91 23.92
N SER A 4 -0.42 24.83 23.20
CA SER A 4 0.86 24.14 23.13
C SER A 4 1.74 24.88 22.13
N ILE A 5 2.76 25.55 22.63
CA ILE A 5 3.84 26.09 21.79
C ILE A 5 5.01 25.10 21.89
N ASP A 6 5.32 24.45 20.78
CA ASP A 6 6.53 23.64 20.64
C ASP A 6 7.76 24.50 20.96
N GLU A 7 8.72 23.99 21.75
CA GLU A 7 9.98 24.67 22.11
C GLU A 7 10.83 25.06 20.88
N LYS A 8 10.54 24.52 19.73
CA LYS A 8 11.17 24.86 18.43
C LYS A 8 10.34 25.82 17.58
N GLY A 9 9.36 26.53 18.16
CA GLY A 9 8.44 27.43 17.50
C GLY A 9 8.86 27.76 16.07
N ALA A 10 8.22 27.13 15.09
CA ALA A 10 8.54 27.32 13.67
C ALA A 10 8.14 28.71 13.21
N LEU A 11 8.90 29.68 13.65
CA LEU A 11 8.93 31.00 13.05
C LEU A 11 9.67 30.87 11.73
N ARG A 12 8.95 31.07 10.63
CA ARG A 12 9.56 31.18 9.31
C ARG A 12 10.68 32.20 9.39
N LYS A 13 11.86 31.85 8.86
CA LYS A 13 13.11 32.64 8.92
C LYS A 13 13.01 34.06 8.38
N ASP A 14 11.91 34.44 7.76
CA ASP A 14 11.67 35.69 7.03
C ASP A 14 10.84 36.74 7.80
N ARG A 15 10.38 36.43 9.02
CA ARG A 15 9.65 37.39 9.85
C ARG A 15 10.41 37.70 11.13
N LYS A 16 10.75 38.96 11.32
CA LYS A 16 11.26 39.48 12.61
C LYS A 16 10.19 39.25 13.67
N ALA A 17 10.40 38.27 14.53
CA ALA A 17 9.55 38.04 15.66
C ALA A 17 9.75 39.15 16.68
N ILE A 18 8.69 39.85 17.05
CA ILE A 18 8.62 40.61 18.29
C ILE A 18 8.57 39.53 19.38
N GLY A 19 9.60 39.47 20.23
CA GLY A 19 9.70 38.44 21.27
C GLY A 19 8.49 38.46 22.18
N LEU A 20 7.67 37.40 22.10
CA LEU A 20 6.63 37.10 23.08
C LEU A 20 7.26 36.15 24.10
N SER A 21 7.38 36.60 25.35
CA SER A 21 7.67 35.71 26.48
C SER A 21 6.36 35.05 26.92
N VAL A 22 6.25 33.75 26.75
CA VAL A 22 5.08 32.99 27.24
C VAL A 22 5.51 32.27 28.52
N LYS A 23 4.88 32.59 29.63
CA LYS A 23 4.98 31.82 30.88
C LYS A 23 3.83 30.81 30.89
N ILE A 24 4.18 29.53 30.90
CA ILE A 24 3.20 28.45 31.05
C ILE A 24 3.12 28.12 32.55
N GLU A 25 1.94 28.20 33.11
CA GLU A 25 1.67 27.77 34.48
C GLU A 25 0.67 26.62 34.41
N VAL A 26 1.04 25.49 35.02
CA VAL A 26 0.12 24.34 35.16
C VAL A 26 -0.80 24.65 36.31
N VAL A 27 -2.03 24.99 36.02
CA VAL A 27 -3.07 25.31 37.02
C VAL A 27 -3.67 24.02 37.62
N GLU A 28 -3.74 22.95 36.79
CA GLU A 28 -4.39 21.70 37.17
C GLU A 28 -3.83 20.52 36.36
N ASP A 29 -3.53 19.40 37.04
CA ASP A 29 -3.14 18.14 36.37
C ASP A 29 -4.39 17.31 36.07
N GLY A 30 -4.91 17.49 34.87
CA GLY A 30 -6.10 16.76 34.39
C GLY A 30 -5.92 15.25 34.30
N ILE A 31 -4.68 14.75 34.10
CA ILE A 31 -4.38 13.31 34.06
C ILE A 31 -4.54 12.73 35.50
N ALA A 32 -3.97 13.42 36.49
CA ALA A 32 -4.11 13.00 37.89
C ALA A 32 -5.57 12.97 38.33
N GLN A 33 -6.37 13.99 37.97
CA GLN A 33 -7.80 14.01 38.26
C GLN A 33 -8.58 12.90 37.57
N ALA A 34 -8.28 12.63 36.30
CA ALA A 34 -8.89 11.51 35.56
C ALA A 34 -8.57 10.17 36.24
N ALA A 35 -7.34 9.98 36.73
CA ALA A 35 -6.97 8.78 37.48
C ALA A 35 -7.71 8.64 38.80
N ILE A 36 -7.93 9.75 39.54
CA ILE A 36 -8.73 9.74 40.77
C ILE A 36 -10.18 9.34 40.47
N ALA A 37 -10.81 9.97 39.46
CA ALA A 37 -12.18 9.63 39.05
C ALA A 37 -12.29 8.18 38.56
N ALA A 38 -11.29 7.70 37.80
CA ALA A 38 -11.25 6.34 37.31
C ALA A 38 -11.14 5.30 38.42
N LYS A 39 -10.43 5.60 39.51
CA LYS A 39 -10.29 4.72 40.68
C LYS A 39 -11.63 4.51 41.42
N GLU A 40 -12.51 5.48 41.39
CA GLU A 40 -13.81 5.44 42.08
C GLU A 40 -14.93 4.83 41.21
N ALA A 41 -14.67 4.62 39.91
CA ALA A 41 -15.64 4.10 38.95
C ALA A 41 -15.61 2.58 38.85
N ASP A 42 -16.76 1.92 38.68
CA ASP A 42 -16.84 0.49 38.36
C ASP A 42 -16.36 0.18 36.92
N THR A 43 -16.61 1.13 36.01
CA THR A 43 -16.25 1.03 34.60
C THR A 43 -15.82 2.38 34.07
N VAL A 44 -14.72 2.43 33.36
CA VAL A 44 -14.22 3.65 32.71
C VAL A 44 -14.45 3.60 31.23
N LEU A 45 -15.15 4.59 30.69
CA LEU A 45 -15.21 4.85 29.24
C LEU A 45 -14.16 5.92 28.90
N LEU A 46 -13.06 5.49 28.32
CA LEU A 46 -11.95 6.38 27.98
C LEU A 46 -12.01 6.76 26.51
N PHE A 47 -12.35 8.02 26.21
CA PHE A 47 -12.43 8.55 24.86
C PHE A 47 -11.10 9.19 24.48
N LEU A 48 -10.44 8.61 23.46
CA LEU A 48 -9.21 9.12 22.85
C LEU A 48 -9.38 9.23 21.34
N GLY A 49 -8.47 9.88 20.66
CA GLY A 49 -8.52 9.88 19.21
C GLY A 49 -7.82 11.04 18.54
N ALA A 50 -8.07 11.15 17.23
CA ALA A 50 -7.52 12.20 16.40
C ALA A 50 -8.24 13.53 16.61
N ASN A 51 -7.48 14.60 16.55
CA ASN A 51 -8.01 15.94 16.39
C ASN A 51 -7.39 16.55 15.12
N PRO A 52 -8.20 16.80 14.06
CA PRO A 52 -7.68 17.31 12.79
C PRO A 52 -6.90 18.62 12.91
N MET A 53 -7.19 19.41 13.96
CA MET A 53 -6.48 20.68 14.21
C MET A 53 -5.15 20.51 14.93
N ILE A 54 -4.89 19.36 15.54
CA ILE A 54 -3.73 19.12 16.40
C ILE A 54 -2.87 17.96 15.89
N THR A 55 -3.47 16.81 15.61
CA THR A 55 -2.75 15.55 15.40
C THR A 55 -2.78 15.03 13.96
N CYS A 56 -3.69 15.50 13.11
CA CYS A 56 -3.85 15.06 11.72
C CYS A 56 -4.27 16.26 10.87
N LYS A 57 -3.45 17.29 10.85
CA LYS A 57 -3.74 18.51 10.11
C LYS A 57 -3.46 18.30 8.63
N GLU A 58 -4.32 18.85 7.76
CA GLU A 58 -4.07 18.91 6.32
C GLU A 58 -2.71 19.58 6.04
N GLU A 59 -1.98 19.07 5.07
CA GLU A 59 -0.60 19.47 4.71
C GLU A 59 0.48 19.21 5.79
N ILE A 60 0.11 18.70 6.97
CA ILE A 60 1.06 18.35 8.03
C ILE A 60 0.79 16.92 8.46
N ASP A 61 1.57 16.00 7.91
CA ASP A 61 1.48 14.59 8.25
C ASP A 61 2.04 14.30 9.64
N ARG A 62 1.55 13.22 10.22
CA ARG A 62 2.10 12.68 11.47
C ARG A 62 3.46 12.06 11.20
N THR A 63 4.42 12.28 12.10
CA THR A 63 5.74 11.64 12.04
C THR A 63 5.74 10.18 12.53
N HIS A 64 4.67 9.77 13.22
CA HIS A 64 4.48 8.43 13.78
C HIS A 64 2.99 8.09 13.92
N ILE A 65 2.69 6.83 14.18
CA ILE A 65 1.32 6.32 14.39
C ILE A 65 0.96 6.13 15.87
N MET A 66 1.77 6.60 16.80
CA MET A 66 1.46 6.56 18.22
C MET A 66 0.29 7.51 18.56
N LEU A 67 -0.45 7.20 19.62
CA LEU A 67 -1.32 8.20 20.24
C LEU A 67 -0.51 9.43 20.67
N PRO A 68 -1.09 10.64 20.69
CA PRO A 68 -0.45 11.79 21.29
C PRO A 68 0.04 11.49 22.71
N ASP A 69 1.22 11.99 23.10
CA ASP A 69 1.87 11.64 24.37
C ASP A 69 0.96 11.85 25.59
N THR A 70 0.18 12.92 25.57
CA THR A 70 -0.79 13.19 26.66
C THR A 70 -1.92 12.17 26.72
N GLN A 71 -2.39 11.68 25.56
CA GLN A 71 -3.43 10.64 25.51
C GLN A 71 -2.85 9.27 25.87
N GLN A 72 -1.63 8.98 25.44
CA GLN A 72 -0.91 7.76 25.82
C GLN A 72 -0.73 7.70 27.35
N LYS A 73 -0.23 8.79 27.94
CA LYS A 73 -0.06 8.91 29.40
C LYS A 73 -1.37 8.80 30.16
N LEU A 74 -2.45 9.42 29.67
CA LEU A 74 -3.77 9.31 30.27
C LEU A 74 -4.27 7.86 30.29
N LEU A 75 -4.13 7.13 29.17
CA LEU A 75 -4.48 5.71 29.08
C LEU A 75 -3.69 4.87 30.11
N GLU A 76 -2.38 5.11 30.21
CA GLU A 76 -1.49 4.41 31.15
C GLU A 76 -1.90 4.65 32.60
N GLU A 77 -2.12 5.90 32.99
CA GLU A 77 -2.50 6.24 34.38
C GLU A 77 -3.87 5.71 34.76
N VAL A 78 -4.85 5.77 33.86
CA VAL A 78 -6.17 5.18 34.06
C VAL A 78 -6.10 3.66 34.23
N CYS A 79 -5.32 2.99 33.37
CA CYS A 79 -5.14 1.53 33.45
C CYS A 79 -4.42 1.06 34.73
N LYS A 80 -3.65 1.90 35.41
CA LYS A 80 -3.01 1.56 36.69
C LYS A 80 -4.01 1.48 37.84
N VAL A 81 -5.14 2.19 37.76
CA VAL A 81 -6.07 2.37 38.89
C VAL A 81 -7.42 1.71 38.67
N ASN A 82 -7.78 1.32 37.44
CA ASN A 82 -9.04 0.68 37.13
C ASN A 82 -8.82 -0.55 36.23
N SER A 83 -9.47 -1.67 36.57
CA SER A 83 -9.36 -2.96 35.88
C SER A 83 -10.45 -3.19 34.82
N ASN A 84 -11.33 -2.23 34.61
CA ASN A 84 -12.45 -2.35 33.66
C ASN A 84 -12.55 -1.10 32.77
N VAL A 85 -11.59 -0.95 31.88
CA VAL A 85 -11.49 0.18 30.96
C VAL A 85 -11.99 -0.22 29.56
N ILE A 86 -12.90 0.56 29.03
CA ILE A 86 -13.36 0.49 27.64
C ILE A 86 -12.74 1.69 26.90
N LEU A 87 -11.79 1.42 26.02
CA LEU A 87 -11.20 2.44 25.15
C LEU A 87 -12.12 2.71 23.96
N VAL A 88 -12.62 3.93 23.86
CA VAL A 88 -13.36 4.42 22.70
C VAL A 88 -12.44 5.33 21.91
N LEU A 89 -11.95 4.83 20.76
CA LEU A 89 -11.09 5.58 19.88
C LEU A 89 -11.92 6.26 18.80
N VAL A 90 -11.95 7.59 18.78
CA VAL A 90 -12.61 8.39 17.74
C VAL A 90 -11.57 8.84 16.74
N SER A 91 -11.51 8.18 15.59
CA SER A 91 -10.47 8.43 14.59
C SER A 91 -10.82 7.85 13.22
N SER A 92 -10.49 8.59 12.15
CA SER A 92 -10.49 8.12 10.75
C SER A 92 -9.12 7.55 10.32
N VAL A 93 -8.10 7.65 11.18
CA VAL A 93 -6.73 7.20 10.89
C VAL A 93 -6.26 6.16 11.90
N PRO A 94 -5.38 5.22 11.51
CA PRO A 94 -4.87 4.19 12.41
C PRO A 94 -3.88 4.76 13.45
N TYR A 95 -3.92 4.19 14.65
CA TYR A 95 -2.95 4.41 15.72
C TYR A 95 -2.31 3.10 16.17
N ASP A 96 -1.11 3.16 16.72
CA ASP A 96 -0.51 2.03 17.42
C ASP A 96 -1.22 1.82 18.77
N LEU A 97 -2.03 0.80 18.83
CA LEU A 97 -2.80 0.43 20.03
C LEU A 97 -2.23 -0.79 20.75
N ARG A 98 -0.96 -1.16 20.50
CA ARG A 98 -0.32 -2.33 21.14
C ARG A 98 -0.34 -2.24 22.65
N MET A 99 -0.16 -1.06 23.22
CA MET A 99 -0.27 -0.86 24.66
C MET A 99 -1.68 -1.19 25.17
N ALA A 100 -2.71 -0.66 24.54
CA ALA A 100 -4.09 -0.94 24.92
C ALA A 100 -4.46 -2.42 24.71
N GLN A 101 -4.00 -3.03 23.60
CA GLN A 101 -4.27 -4.44 23.29
C GLN A 101 -3.62 -5.41 24.29
N ASN A 102 -2.44 -5.06 24.80
CA ASN A 102 -1.69 -5.88 25.74
C ASN A 102 -1.99 -5.57 27.21
N CYS A 103 -2.80 -4.56 27.50
CA CYS A 103 -3.18 -4.19 28.85
C CYS A 103 -4.42 -5.00 29.28
N GLU A 104 -4.27 -5.87 30.29
CA GLU A 104 -5.37 -6.70 30.79
C GLU A 104 -6.54 -5.88 31.37
N ASN A 105 -6.29 -4.65 31.77
CA ASN A 105 -7.31 -3.74 32.31
C ASN A 105 -8.15 -3.06 31.22
N VAL A 106 -7.72 -3.11 29.94
CA VAL A 106 -8.51 -2.70 28.79
C VAL A 106 -9.37 -3.87 28.32
N ARG A 107 -10.65 -3.84 28.67
CA ARG A 107 -11.60 -4.93 28.38
C ARG A 107 -12.15 -4.90 26.96
N ALA A 108 -12.23 -3.72 26.37
CA ALA A 108 -12.67 -3.55 25.00
C ALA A 108 -12.03 -2.32 24.36
N ILE A 109 -11.86 -2.40 23.04
CA ILE A 109 -11.46 -1.27 22.19
C ILE A 109 -12.58 -1.08 21.16
N LEU A 110 -13.24 0.06 21.19
CA LEU A 110 -14.26 0.45 20.24
C LEU A 110 -13.72 1.54 19.32
N LEU A 111 -13.60 1.26 18.03
CA LEU A 111 -13.25 2.27 17.04
C LEU A 111 -14.53 2.92 16.51
N CYS A 112 -14.58 4.24 16.59
CA CYS A 112 -15.58 5.07 15.94
C CYS A 112 -14.90 5.98 14.92
N ALA A 113 -15.42 6.04 13.70
CA ALA A 113 -15.02 7.11 12.79
C ALA A 113 -15.49 8.45 13.34
N GLU A 114 -14.91 9.54 12.85
CA GLU A 114 -15.36 10.89 13.18
C GLU A 114 -16.78 11.08 12.64
N GLY A 115 -17.74 10.84 13.53
CA GLY A 115 -19.16 10.84 13.21
C GLY A 115 -19.82 12.20 13.39
N SER A 116 -21.11 12.26 13.05
CA SER A 116 -21.97 13.42 13.20
C SER A 116 -22.70 13.40 14.57
N MET A 117 -23.80 14.13 14.67
CA MET A 117 -24.56 14.39 15.91
C MET A 117 -25.00 13.13 16.68
N GLU A 118 -25.21 12.01 15.98
CA GLU A 118 -25.68 10.75 16.58
C GLU A 118 -24.54 9.83 17.07
N LEU A 119 -23.27 10.27 17.01
CA LEU A 119 -22.13 9.44 17.39
C LEU A 119 -22.24 8.94 18.84
N GLY A 120 -22.57 9.83 19.77
CA GLY A 120 -22.73 9.48 21.17
C GLY A 120 -23.83 8.43 21.41
N ASN A 121 -24.98 8.58 20.75
CA ASN A 121 -26.07 7.59 20.81
C ASN A 121 -25.63 6.25 20.23
N ALA A 122 -24.94 6.24 19.09
CA ALA A 122 -24.46 5.01 18.45
C ALA A 122 -23.43 4.27 19.34
N VAL A 123 -22.49 4.99 19.95
CA VAL A 123 -21.52 4.42 20.89
C VAL A 123 -22.21 3.79 22.08
N MET A 124 -23.14 4.48 22.68
CA MET A 124 -23.88 3.97 23.85
C MET A 124 -24.80 2.79 23.49
N ASP A 125 -25.44 2.78 22.33
CA ASP A 125 -26.25 1.65 21.89
C ASP A 125 -25.39 0.36 21.75
N VAL A 126 -24.13 0.50 21.32
CA VAL A 126 -23.18 -0.62 21.25
C VAL A 126 -22.72 -1.02 22.64
N ILE A 127 -22.23 -0.10 23.47
CA ILE A 127 -21.68 -0.39 24.82
C ILE A 127 -22.75 -1.02 25.73
N THR A 128 -23.97 -0.57 25.63
CA THR A 128 -25.10 -1.12 26.44
C THR A 128 -25.70 -2.41 25.86
N GLY A 129 -25.20 -2.87 24.70
CA GLY A 129 -25.70 -4.08 24.03
C GLY A 129 -27.08 -3.91 23.37
N LYS A 130 -27.60 -2.71 23.25
CA LYS A 130 -28.86 -2.43 22.53
C LYS A 130 -28.71 -2.70 21.03
N LYS A 131 -27.51 -2.49 20.50
CA LYS A 131 -27.12 -2.86 19.14
C LYS A 131 -25.84 -3.69 19.16
N SER A 132 -25.80 -4.74 18.35
CA SER A 132 -24.57 -5.50 18.14
C SER A 132 -23.63 -4.72 17.22
N VAL A 133 -22.35 -4.71 17.59
CA VAL A 133 -21.31 -4.18 16.71
C VAL A 133 -21.10 -5.11 15.52
N ALA A 134 -20.93 -4.56 14.32
CA ALA A 134 -20.64 -5.33 13.09
C ALA A 134 -19.77 -4.55 12.09
N GLY A 135 -19.20 -3.44 12.52
CA GLY A 135 -18.24 -2.67 11.71
C GLY A 135 -17.00 -3.48 11.34
N ARG A 136 -16.42 -3.19 10.19
CA ARG A 136 -15.18 -3.81 9.70
C ARG A 136 -14.20 -2.72 9.29
N LEU A 137 -12.93 -2.95 9.62
CA LEU A 137 -11.87 -2.01 9.28
C LEU A 137 -11.68 -1.94 7.76
N PRO A 138 -11.77 -0.75 7.14
CA PRO A 138 -11.60 -0.58 5.70
C PRO A 138 -10.14 -0.48 5.27
N MET A 139 -9.20 -0.70 6.18
CA MET A 139 -7.77 -0.60 5.96
C MET A 139 -6.99 -1.63 6.79
N THR A 140 -5.74 -1.88 6.42
CA THR A 140 -4.79 -2.63 7.24
C THR A 140 -4.31 -1.72 8.37
N TRP A 141 -4.44 -2.17 9.60
CA TRP A 141 -3.99 -1.43 10.76
C TRP A 141 -2.63 -1.94 11.23
N TYR A 142 -1.57 -1.16 10.93
CA TYR A 142 -0.20 -1.54 11.27
C TYR A 142 0.09 -1.27 12.75
N GLY A 143 0.87 -2.14 13.37
CA GLY A 143 1.31 -1.96 14.78
C GLY A 143 2.63 -1.22 14.90
N SER A 144 3.42 -1.11 13.82
CA SER A 144 4.70 -0.41 13.77
C SER A 144 5.02 0.01 12.34
N LEU A 145 5.74 1.10 12.20
CA LEU A 145 6.27 1.58 10.92
C LEU A 145 7.76 1.29 10.73
N GLU A 146 8.44 0.62 11.68
CA GLU A 146 9.89 0.37 11.67
C GLU A 146 10.39 -0.33 10.39
N ARG A 147 9.58 -1.21 9.82
CA ARG A 147 9.87 -1.94 8.56
C ARG A 147 9.04 -1.43 7.39
N PHE A 148 8.41 -0.27 7.56
CA PHE A 148 7.58 0.29 6.51
C PHE A 148 8.47 1.03 5.51
N PRO A 149 8.20 0.93 4.21
CA PRO A 149 8.93 1.72 3.22
C PRO A 149 8.69 3.22 3.43
N ASP A 150 9.61 4.03 2.90
CA ASP A 150 9.49 5.50 2.90
C ASP A 150 8.08 5.91 2.45
N ILE A 151 7.51 6.91 3.11
CA ILE A 151 6.13 7.37 2.84
C ILE A 151 5.95 7.82 1.39
N ASN A 152 6.99 8.35 0.78
CA ASN A 152 6.99 8.79 -0.62
C ASN A 152 7.21 7.65 -1.62
N ASP A 153 7.41 6.41 -1.16
CA ASP A 153 7.52 5.26 -2.03
C ASP A 153 6.13 4.67 -2.26
N TYR A 154 5.56 4.93 -3.43
CA TYR A 154 4.20 4.52 -3.79
C TYR A 154 4.11 3.15 -4.48
N ASP A 155 5.21 2.40 -4.59
CA ASP A 155 5.16 1.05 -5.13
C ASP A 155 4.54 0.07 -4.11
N ILE A 156 3.23 -0.02 -4.15
CA ILE A 156 2.44 -0.87 -3.25
C ILE A 156 2.84 -2.35 -3.39
N ILE A 157 3.14 -2.77 -4.61
CA ILE A 157 3.38 -4.18 -4.96
C ILE A 157 4.74 -4.63 -4.43
N GLN A 158 5.81 -3.97 -4.85
CA GLN A 158 7.18 -4.40 -4.52
C GLN A 158 7.53 -4.09 -3.07
N LYS A 159 7.00 -2.99 -2.52
CA LYS A 159 7.27 -2.55 -1.15
C LYS A 159 6.33 -3.15 -0.11
N GLY A 160 5.39 -4.00 -0.53
CA GLY A 160 4.58 -4.79 0.38
C GLY A 160 3.61 -3.96 1.22
N ARG A 161 2.87 -3.01 0.60
CA ARG A 161 1.84 -2.22 1.30
C ARG A 161 0.48 -2.88 1.24
N THR A 162 -0.39 -2.52 2.15
CA THR A 162 -1.77 -2.97 2.31
C THR A 162 -1.91 -4.48 2.57
N TYR A 163 -3.11 -4.94 2.93
CA TYR A 163 -3.40 -6.38 3.14
C TYR A 163 -3.10 -7.25 1.92
N GLN A 164 -2.99 -6.64 0.75
CA GLN A 164 -2.73 -7.34 -0.50
C GLN A 164 -1.28 -7.81 -0.63
N TYR A 165 -0.32 -7.05 -0.07
CA TYR A 165 1.11 -7.33 -0.26
C TYR A 165 1.95 -7.26 1.01
N TYR A 166 1.35 -6.85 2.15
CA TYR A 166 2.07 -6.73 3.41
C TYR A 166 2.32 -8.10 4.06
N GLU A 167 3.58 -8.48 4.17
CA GLU A 167 4.02 -9.76 4.74
C GLU A 167 4.14 -9.73 6.27
N GLY A 168 4.16 -8.53 6.86
CA GLY A 168 4.28 -8.36 8.30
C GLY A 168 2.99 -8.70 9.06
N LYS A 169 3.09 -8.73 10.38
CA LYS A 169 1.94 -8.91 11.27
C LYS A 169 1.23 -7.55 11.44
N ALA A 170 0.06 -7.40 10.86
CA ALA A 170 -0.81 -6.28 11.15
C ALA A 170 -1.34 -6.34 12.60
N LEU A 171 -1.53 -5.20 13.24
CA LEU A 171 -2.20 -5.11 14.54
C LEU A 171 -3.65 -5.59 14.40
N TYR A 172 -4.35 -5.06 13.37
CA TYR A 172 -5.64 -5.57 12.92
C TYR A 172 -5.61 -5.70 11.40
N PRO A 173 -6.00 -6.85 10.83
CA PRO A 173 -6.03 -7.03 9.39
C PRO A 173 -7.15 -6.23 8.74
N PHE A 174 -7.05 -6.01 7.43
CA PHE A 174 -8.15 -5.46 6.63
C PHE A 174 -9.42 -6.31 6.79
N GLY A 175 -10.56 -5.66 6.95
CA GLY A 175 -11.84 -6.33 7.15
C GLY A 175 -12.09 -6.80 8.59
N TYR A 176 -11.15 -6.59 9.54
CA TYR A 176 -11.29 -7.02 10.93
C TYR A 176 -12.43 -6.29 11.65
N GLY A 177 -13.11 -7.02 12.49
CA GLY A 177 -14.12 -6.53 13.43
C GLY A 177 -14.80 -7.69 14.13
N LEU A 178 -15.35 -7.41 15.33
CA LEU A 178 -16.02 -8.39 16.16
C LEU A 178 -17.54 -8.19 16.09
N THR A 179 -18.27 -9.18 16.54
CA THR A 179 -19.72 -9.14 16.81
C THR A 179 -20.00 -9.70 18.20
N TYR A 180 -21.19 -9.45 18.75
CA TYR A 180 -21.58 -10.01 20.06
C TYR A 180 -22.09 -11.44 19.98
N SER A 181 -22.18 -12.01 18.76
CA SER A 181 -22.61 -13.38 18.56
C SER A 181 -21.59 -14.18 17.76
N GLU A 182 -21.72 -15.48 17.79
CA GLU A 182 -20.87 -16.41 17.03
C GLU A 182 -21.56 -16.81 15.73
N MET A 183 -20.80 -16.75 14.63
CA MET A 183 -21.27 -17.04 13.28
C MET A 183 -20.52 -18.21 12.69
N GLU A 184 -21.27 -19.16 12.16
CA GLU A 184 -20.76 -20.30 11.40
C GLU A 184 -21.00 -20.12 9.91
N TYR A 185 -20.01 -20.49 9.10
CA TYR A 185 -20.06 -20.44 7.63
C TYR A 185 -20.00 -21.86 7.10
N SER A 186 -20.92 -22.23 6.21
CA SER A 186 -21.04 -23.58 5.65
C SER A 186 -21.48 -23.58 4.20
N GLY A 187 -21.34 -24.71 3.54
CA GLY A 187 -21.93 -24.96 2.23
C GLY A 187 -21.38 -24.09 1.11
N LEU A 188 -20.10 -23.69 1.17
CA LEU A 188 -19.47 -22.93 0.09
C LEU A 188 -19.52 -23.71 -1.22
N THR A 189 -20.08 -23.10 -2.25
CA THR A 189 -20.08 -23.58 -3.63
C THR A 189 -19.59 -22.51 -4.58
N VAL A 190 -18.77 -22.91 -5.55
CA VAL A 190 -18.23 -22.02 -6.59
C VAL A 190 -18.53 -22.63 -7.96
N GLN A 191 -19.20 -21.88 -8.81
CA GLN A 191 -19.56 -22.30 -10.16
C GLN A 191 -19.17 -21.25 -11.19
N LEU A 192 -18.58 -21.70 -12.29
CA LEU A 192 -18.37 -20.86 -13.47
C LEU A 192 -19.68 -20.81 -14.27
N LYS A 193 -20.26 -19.62 -14.44
CA LYS A 193 -21.47 -19.38 -15.22
C LYS A 193 -21.14 -18.68 -16.52
N ASP A 194 -21.71 -19.19 -17.60
CA ASP A 194 -21.61 -18.60 -18.96
C ASP A 194 -20.17 -18.31 -19.41
N TYR A 195 -19.17 -18.96 -18.80
CA TYR A 195 -17.73 -18.72 -19.02
C TYR A 195 -17.28 -17.26 -18.77
N THR A 196 -18.10 -16.44 -18.12
CA THR A 196 -17.84 -14.99 -17.94
C THR A 196 -17.84 -14.53 -16.49
N LYS A 197 -18.41 -15.33 -15.57
CA LYS A 197 -18.56 -14.95 -14.16
C LYS A 197 -18.53 -16.14 -13.23
N LEU A 198 -18.09 -15.92 -12.00
CA LEU A 198 -18.19 -16.87 -10.91
C LEU A 198 -19.48 -16.58 -10.11
N LEU A 199 -20.25 -17.63 -9.82
CA LEU A 199 -21.31 -17.62 -8.83
C LEU A 199 -20.78 -18.30 -7.57
N VAL A 200 -20.73 -17.56 -6.46
CA VAL A 200 -20.24 -18.04 -5.16
C VAL A 200 -21.40 -17.99 -4.17
N GLN A 201 -21.72 -19.11 -3.56
CA GLN A 201 -22.85 -19.22 -2.62
C GLN A 201 -22.40 -19.92 -1.34
N ALA A 202 -22.97 -19.51 -0.20
CA ALA A 202 -22.75 -20.16 1.08
C ALA A 202 -23.92 -19.87 2.03
N GLU A 203 -24.00 -20.62 3.13
CA GLU A 203 -24.91 -20.38 4.25
C GLU A 203 -24.14 -19.81 5.44
N VAL A 204 -24.71 -18.81 6.13
CA VAL A 204 -24.21 -18.26 7.39
C VAL A 204 -25.25 -18.44 8.46
N SER A 205 -24.85 -19.03 9.59
CA SER A 205 -25.72 -19.32 10.75
C SER A 205 -25.27 -18.53 11.95
N ASN A 206 -26.20 -17.95 12.70
CA ASN A 206 -25.91 -17.42 14.02
C ASN A 206 -26.02 -18.56 15.05
N ILE A 207 -24.89 -19.08 15.49
CA ILE A 207 -24.82 -20.15 16.51
C ILE A 207 -24.64 -19.63 17.93
N GLY A 208 -24.53 -18.29 18.07
CA GLY A 208 -24.40 -17.63 19.36
C GLY A 208 -25.75 -17.30 20.02
N LYS A 209 -25.68 -16.50 21.07
CA LYS A 209 -26.83 -16.22 21.95
C LYS A 209 -27.54 -14.89 21.67
N TYR A 210 -26.94 -14.03 20.87
CA TYR A 210 -27.44 -12.67 20.65
C TYR A 210 -27.85 -12.46 19.20
N CYS A 211 -28.87 -11.63 18.98
CA CYS A 211 -29.15 -11.10 17.66
C CYS A 211 -28.02 -10.19 17.23
N SER A 212 -27.47 -10.41 16.04
CA SER A 212 -26.32 -9.68 15.57
C SER A 212 -26.27 -9.59 14.05
N ASP A 213 -25.65 -8.55 13.55
CA ASP A 213 -25.26 -8.48 12.15
C ASP A 213 -23.98 -9.30 11.91
N GLU A 214 -23.80 -9.77 10.68
CA GLU A 214 -22.52 -10.30 10.20
C GLU A 214 -22.17 -9.67 8.86
N VAL A 215 -20.87 -9.42 8.61
CA VAL A 215 -20.36 -8.95 7.32
C VAL A 215 -19.53 -10.04 6.70
N VAL A 216 -20.15 -10.72 5.75
CA VAL A 216 -19.52 -11.77 4.95
C VAL A 216 -18.65 -11.12 3.89
N GLN A 217 -17.38 -11.52 3.80
CA GLN A 217 -16.40 -10.95 2.89
C GLN A 217 -15.89 -12.02 1.94
N LEU A 218 -15.97 -11.77 0.64
CA LEU A 218 -15.47 -12.64 -0.42
C LEU A 218 -14.10 -12.17 -0.87
N TYR A 219 -13.10 -13.02 -0.69
CA TYR A 219 -11.74 -12.80 -1.17
C TYR A 219 -11.38 -13.80 -2.25
N ILE A 220 -10.58 -13.36 -3.21
CA ILE A 220 -10.06 -14.23 -4.29
C ILE A 220 -8.57 -14.01 -4.42
N ARG A 221 -7.81 -15.09 -4.61
CA ARG A 221 -6.39 -15.04 -5.00
C ARG A 221 -6.11 -15.98 -6.16
N LYS A 222 -5.18 -15.59 -7.02
CA LYS A 222 -4.55 -16.45 -8.01
C LYS A 222 -3.40 -17.19 -7.36
N LYS A 223 -3.40 -18.54 -7.42
CA LYS A 223 -2.28 -19.37 -7.00
C LYS A 223 -1.24 -19.49 -8.11
N ASP A 224 0.03 -19.63 -7.74
CA ASP A 224 1.14 -19.91 -8.67
C ASP A 224 1.12 -18.96 -9.89
N SER A 225 1.07 -17.65 -9.61
CA SER A 225 1.05 -16.62 -10.65
C SER A 225 2.43 -16.39 -11.24
N ALA A 226 2.49 -16.13 -12.55
CA ALA A 226 3.70 -15.74 -13.26
C ALA A 226 4.20 -14.33 -12.92
N VAL A 227 3.38 -13.54 -12.21
CA VAL A 227 3.73 -12.18 -11.75
C VAL A 227 3.37 -12.03 -10.28
N LYS A 228 3.95 -11.04 -9.61
CA LYS A 228 3.59 -10.75 -8.21
C LYS A 228 2.13 -10.30 -8.13
N ARG A 229 1.29 -11.12 -7.51
CA ARG A 229 -0.14 -10.88 -7.32
C ARG A 229 -0.47 -10.67 -5.85
N PRO A 230 -1.60 -10.03 -5.53
CA PRO A 230 -2.07 -9.91 -4.16
C PRO A 230 -2.22 -11.27 -3.45
N PHE A 231 -1.89 -11.31 -2.16
CA PHE A 231 -2.19 -12.49 -1.32
C PHE A 231 -3.68 -12.83 -1.34
N CYS A 232 -4.53 -11.81 -1.39
CA CYS A 232 -5.96 -11.93 -1.67
C CYS A 232 -6.52 -10.54 -2.02
N GLN A 233 -7.64 -10.52 -2.75
CA GLN A 233 -8.38 -9.29 -3.06
C GLN A 233 -9.83 -9.45 -2.63
N LEU A 234 -10.37 -8.47 -1.91
CA LEU A 234 -11.81 -8.37 -1.65
C LEU A 234 -12.53 -8.18 -2.99
N LYS A 235 -13.46 -9.09 -3.31
CA LYS A 235 -14.28 -9.07 -4.53
C LYS A 235 -15.77 -8.91 -4.27
N GLY A 236 -16.16 -8.95 -3.02
CA GLY A 236 -17.53 -8.70 -2.61
C GLY A 236 -17.68 -8.73 -1.10
N PHE A 237 -18.71 -8.11 -0.61
CA PHE A 237 -19.14 -8.25 0.78
C PHE A 237 -20.65 -8.09 0.88
N GLU A 238 -21.25 -8.73 1.89
CA GLU A 238 -22.66 -8.62 2.20
C GLU A 238 -22.86 -8.48 3.70
N ARG A 239 -23.68 -7.52 4.12
CA ARG A 239 -24.08 -7.36 5.52
C ARG A 239 -25.42 -8.04 5.77
N LEU A 240 -25.40 -9.13 6.50
CA LEU A 240 -26.58 -9.82 7.01
C LEU A 240 -27.01 -9.13 8.29
N LYS A 241 -28.14 -8.43 8.24
CA LYS A 241 -28.67 -7.66 9.37
C LYS A 241 -29.54 -8.51 10.27
N ASP A 242 -29.48 -8.25 11.58
CA ASP A 242 -30.40 -8.78 12.59
C ASP A 242 -30.58 -10.32 12.55
N LEU A 243 -29.47 -11.07 12.35
CA LEU A 243 -29.51 -12.54 12.46
C LEU A 243 -29.83 -12.94 13.90
N LYS A 244 -30.94 -13.61 14.08
CA LYS A 244 -31.36 -14.14 15.39
C LYS A 244 -30.57 -15.40 15.75
N PRO A 245 -30.43 -15.74 17.04
CA PRO A 245 -29.91 -17.05 17.45
C PRO A 245 -30.59 -18.22 16.74
N GLY A 246 -29.81 -19.09 16.11
CA GLY A 246 -30.29 -20.23 15.32
C GLY A 246 -30.73 -19.89 13.89
N GLU A 247 -30.79 -18.63 13.50
CA GLU A 247 -31.18 -18.21 12.15
C GLU A 247 -30.04 -18.50 11.16
N LYS A 248 -30.44 -18.94 9.96
CA LYS A 248 -29.56 -19.22 8.81
C LYS A 248 -29.93 -18.34 7.63
N ARG A 249 -28.94 -17.81 6.93
CA ARG A 249 -29.14 -17.05 5.69
C ARG A 249 -28.14 -17.46 4.62
N ASN A 250 -28.62 -17.53 3.40
CA ASN A 250 -27.78 -17.73 2.24
C ASN A 250 -27.22 -16.39 1.76
N VAL A 251 -25.93 -16.41 1.39
CA VAL A 251 -25.24 -15.33 0.70
C VAL A 251 -24.89 -15.77 -0.72
N SER A 252 -24.91 -14.82 -1.65
CA SER A 252 -24.61 -15.10 -3.05
C SER A 252 -23.87 -13.93 -3.68
N PHE A 253 -22.67 -14.22 -4.22
CA PHE A 253 -21.85 -13.24 -4.92
C PHE A 253 -21.71 -13.63 -6.39
N THR A 254 -21.80 -12.64 -7.26
CA THR A 254 -21.49 -12.80 -8.68
C THR A 254 -20.27 -11.97 -9.01
N VAL A 255 -19.18 -12.62 -9.41
CA VAL A 255 -17.91 -11.98 -9.74
C VAL A 255 -17.62 -12.13 -11.22
N PRO A 256 -17.68 -11.07 -12.03
CA PRO A 256 -17.24 -11.09 -13.41
C PRO A 256 -15.77 -11.53 -13.52
N LEU A 257 -15.41 -12.39 -14.47
CA LEU A 257 -14.01 -12.77 -14.69
C LEU A 257 -13.13 -11.59 -15.06
N GLU A 258 -13.70 -10.52 -15.59
CA GLU A 258 -13.02 -9.25 -15.86
C GLU A 258 -12.36 -8.65 -14.60
N GLU A 259 -12.96 -8.81 -13.44
CA GLU A 259 -12.41 -8.33 -12.17
C GLU A 259 -11.23 -9.16 -11.65
N LEU A 260 -10.98 -10.35 -12.22
CA LEU A 260 -9.85 -11.21 -11.89
C LEU A 260 -8.63 -10.94 -12.78
N LYS A 261 -8.82 -10.18 -13.85
CA LYS A 261 -7.75 -9.78 -14.74
C LYS A 261 -6.76 -8.85 -14.05
N TYR A 262 -5.53 -8.90 -14.48
CA TYR A 262 -4.48 -7.94 -14.14
C TYR A 262 -3.96 -7.27 -15.41
N TYR A 263 -3.42 -6.07 -15.28
CA TYR A 263 -2.74 -5.42 -16.40
C TYR A 263 -1.37 -6.04 -16.59
N ASP A 264 -1.13 -6.63 -17.76
CA ASP A 264 0.16 -7.19 -18.12
C ASP A 264 0.98 -6.16 -18.89
N VAL A 265 2.16 -5.83 -18.36
CA VAL A 265 3.05 -4.79 -18.93
C VAL A 265 3.70 -5.20 -20.25
N ILE A 266 3.72 -6.51 -20.56
CA ILE A 266 4.25 -7.00 -21.84
C ILE A 266 3.15 -6.96 -22.90
N ALA A 267 1.98 -7.52 -22.57
CA ALA A 267 0.81 -7.51 -23.46
C ALA A 267 0.19 -6.12 -23.65
N LYS A 268 0.48 -5.18 -22.71
CA LYS A 268 -0.13 -3.83 -22.60
C LYS A 268 -1.66 -3.86 -22.56
N GLU A 269 -2.21 -4.91 -21.96
CA GLU A 269 -3.65 -5.12 -21.78
C GLU A 269 -3.97 -5.92 -20.51
N LYS A 270 -5.25 -6.02 -20.16
CA LYS A 270 -5.70 -6.81 -19.03
C LYS A 270 -5.85 -8.28 -19.42
N LEU A 271 -5.10 -9.17 -18.78
CA LEU A 271 -5.14 -10.62 -18.99
C LEU A 271 -5.81 -11.33 -17.81
N LEU A 272 -6.66 -12.34 -18.11
CA LEU A 272 -7.03 -13.37 -17.15
C LEU A 272 -5.97 -14.46 -17.20
N GLU A 273 -5.21 -14.61 -16.13
CA GLU A 273 -4.15 -15.61 -16.06
C GLU A 273 -4.77 -17.02 -15.92
N PRO A 274 -4.35 -18.02 -16.73
CA PRO A 274 -4.89 -19.37 -16.59
C PRO A 274 -4.38 -20.06 -15.32
N GLY A 275 -5.16 -20.99 -14.78
CA GLY A 275 -4.78 -21.83 -13.64
C GLY A 275 -5.69 -21.69 -12.43
N GLU A 276 -5.19 -22.04 -11.24
CA GLU A 276 -5.99 -22.17 -10.03
C GLU A 276 -6.21 -20.82 -9.35
N TYR A 277 -7.48 -20.60 -9.00
CA TYR A 277 -7.95 -19.48 -8.17
C TYR A 277 -8.56 -20.02 -6.90
N GLU A 278 -8.19 -19.46 -5.77
CA GLU A 278 -8.78 -19.78 -4.47
C GLU A 278 -9.83 -18.74 -4.12
N ILE A 279 -11.03 -19.21 -3.87
CA ILE A 279 -12.21 -18.43 -3.50
C ILE A 279 -12.42 -18.61 -2.02
N MET A 280 -12.42 -17.53 -1.26
CA MET A 280 -12.40 -17.55 0.19
C MET A 280 -13.51 -16.69 0.76
N LEU A 281 -14.30 -17.23 1.66
CA LEU A 281 -15.28 -16.48 2.46
C LEU A 281 -14.77 -16.36 3.89
N GLY A 282 -14.87 -15.17 4.46
CA GLY A 282 -14.40 -14.92 5.80
C GLY A 282 -14.96 -13.65 6.43
N ARG A 283 -14.49 -13.37 7.64
CA ARG A 283 -14.83 -12.20 8.43
C ARG A 283 -13.79 -11.08 8.29
N SER A 284 -12.62 -11.43 7.76
CA SER A 284 -11.54 -10.49 7.44
C SER A 284 -10.57 -11.15 6.45
N SER A 285 -9.60 -10.39 5.95
CA SER A 285 -8.54 -10.91 5.06
C SER A 285 -7.64 -11.99 5.71
N LYS A 286 -7.72 -12.17 7.03
CA LYS A 286 -6.96 -13.18 7.81
C LYS A 286 -7.84 -14.16 8.59
N ASP A 287 -9.14 -13.92 8.65
CA ASP A 287 -10.12 -14.82 9.28
C ASP A 287 -11.01 -15.44 8.20
N ILE A 288 -10.43 -16.39 7.45
CA ILE A 288 -11.12 -17.14 6.40
C ILE A 288 -11.84 -18.34 7.02
N ARG A 289 -13.12 -18.49 6.73
CA ARG A 289 -13.99 -19.52 7.30
C ARG A 289 -14.26 -20.67 6.33
N GLN A 290 -14.35 -20.38 5.05
CA GLN A 290 -14.55 -21.36 3.98
C GLN A 290 -13.64 -21.03 2.81
N SER A 291 -13.11 -22.03 2.13
CA SER A 291 -12.37 -21.84 0.88
C SER A 291 -12.62 -22.99 -0.09
N GLN A 292 -12.59 -22.66 -1.37
CA GLN A 292 -12.69 -23.62 -2.48
C GLN A 292 -11.86 -23.13 -3.65
N SER A 293 -11.15 -24.04 -4.30
CA SER A 293 -10.40 -23.74 -5.53
C SER A 293 -11.22 -24.01 -6.78
N ILE A 294 -10.95 -23.20 -7.82
CA ILE A 294 -11.47 -23.40 -9.18
C ILE A 294 -10.34 -23.15 -10.18
N VAL A 295 -10.30 -23.95 -11.24
CA VAL A 295 -9.36 -23.75 -12.35
C VAL A 295 -10.05 -22.94 -13.44
N LEU A 296 -9.45 -21.83 -13.85
CA LEU A 296 -9.95 -20.98 -14.92
C LEU A 296 -9.03 -21.07 -16.14
N ASN A 297 -9.64 -21.07 -17.32
CA ASN A 297 -8.93 -20.85 -18.57
C ASN A 297 -8.67 -19.35 -18.75
N GLY A 298 -7.57 -19.03 -19.42
CA GLY A 298 -7.19 -17.64 -19.63
C GLY A 298 -6.11 -17.51 -20.70
N THR A 299 -5.47 -16.36 -20.76
CA THR A 299 -4.38 -16.05 -21.69
C THR A 299 -3.04 -16.12 -20.96
N LYS A 300 -2.11 -16.90 -21.49
CA LYS A 300 -0.73 -16.93 -20.99
C LYS A 300 -0.05 -15.60 -21.26
N ARG A 301 0.77 -15.15 -20.33
CA ARG A 301 1.63 -13.99 -20.49
C ARG A 301 2.53 -14.17 -21.72
N PRO A 302 2.58 -13.21 -22.67
CA PRO A 302 3.44 -13.29 -23.84
C PRO A 302 4.92 -13.13 -23.46
N CYS A 303 5.80 -13.37 -24.41
CA CYS A 303 7.19 -12.99 -24.30
C CYS A 303 7.37 -11.49 -24.57
N ARG A 304 8.36 -10.89 -23.93
CA ARG A 304 8.77 -9.51 -24.15
C ARG A 304 9.65 -9.45 -25.40
N ASP A 305 9.21 -8.73 -26.42
CA ASP A 305 10.04 -8.48 -27.60
C ASP A 305 11.23 -7.59 -27.21
N GLY A 306 12.44 -8.14 -27.27
CA GLY A 306 13.63 -7.42 -26.90
C GLY A 306 14.03 -6.31 -27.89
N PHE A 307 13.59 -6.39 -29.15
CA PHE A 307 13.83 -5.34 -30.14
C PHE A 307 12.84 -4.19 -30.09
N ALA A 308 11.70 -4.39 -29.46
CA ALA A 308 10.76 -3.31 -29.17
C ALA A 308 11.31 -2.39 -28.08
N THR A 309 10.88 -1.13 -28.08
CA THR A 309 11.15 -0.21 -26.96
C THR A 309 10.38 -0.66 -25.74
N ASN A 310 11.10 -1.01 -24.68
CA ASN A 310 10.56 -1.43 -23.39
C ASN A 310 10.77 -0.33 -22.35
N GLU A 311 9.75 -0.06 -21.55
CA GLU A 311 9.82 0.90 -20.47
C GLU A 311 10.56 0.32 -19.26
N SER A 312 11.48 1.09 -18.68
CA SER A 312 12.36 0.60 -17.61
C SER A 312 11.59 0.34 -16.30
N GLU A 313 10.49 1.05 -16.05
CA GLU A 313 9.61 0.78 -14.91
C GLU A 313 8.79 -0.52 -15.02
N CYS A 314 8.73 -1.11 -16.22
CA CYS A 314 8.02 -2.37 -16.46
C CYS A 314 8.88 -3.61 -16.13
N PHE A 315 9.73 -3.53 -15.11
CA PHE A 315 10.50 -4.65 -14.59
C PHE A 315 9.61 -5.70 -13.90
N ASP A 316 10.10 -6.92 -13.79
CA ASP A 316 9.46 -8.00 -13.04
C ASP A 316 9.95 -8.04 -11.59
N ARG A 317 11.25 -7.73 -11.36
CA ARG A 317 11.86 -7.56 -10.03
C ARG A 317 12.84 -6.40 -10.05
N ALA A 318 12.97 -5.72 -8.91
CA ALA A 318 13.95 -4.65 -8.75
C ALA A 318 14.47 -4.53 -7.31
N LEU A 319 15.72 -4.09 -7.17
CA LEU A 319 16.38 -3.79 -5.91
C LEU A 319 16.91 -2.36 -5.90
N HIS A 320 16.83 -1.70 -4.74
CA HIS A 320 17.39 -0.37 -4.45
C HIS A 320 16.92 0.75 -5.41
N TYR A 321 15.72 0.67 -5.91
CA TYR A 321 15.16 1.60 -6.87
C TYR A 321 14.12 2.55 -6.24
N VAL A 322 13.90 3.65 -6.95
CA VAL A 322 12.76 4.57 -6.76
C VAL A 322 12.20 4.92 -8.14
N LEU A 323 10.89 5.00 -8.25
CA LEU A 323 10.25 5.51 -9.45
C LEU A 323 10.14 7.02 -9.35
N CYS A 324 10.67 7.71 -10.34
CA CYS A 324 10.62 9.17 -10.45
C CYS A 324 9.71 9.54 -11.63
N SER A 325 8.61 10.26 -11.36
CA SER A 325 7.79 10.84 -12.41
C SER A 325 8.35 12.21 -12.80
N GLY A 326 8.61 12.40 -14.08
CA GLY A 326 8.97 13.71 -14.64
C GLY A 326 7.74 14.56 -14.91
N HIS A 327 7.92 15.88 -14.99
CA HIS A 327 6.84 16.84 -15.34
C HIS A 327 6.19 16.58 -16.71
N LEU A 328 6.80 15.76 -17.54
CA LEU A 328 6.38 15.45 -18.91
C LEU A 328 5.69 14.09 -19.05
N GLY A 329 5.25 13.47 -17.95
CA GLY A 329 4.45 12.23 -17.97
C GLY A 329 5.22 10.94 -18.28
N TYR A 330 6.55 10.94 -18.24
CA TYR A 330 7.36 9.73 -18.28
C TYR A 330 7.78 9.30 -16.88
N THR A 331 7.99 8.00 -16.68
CA THR A 331 8.53 7.44 -15.45
C THR A 331 9.97 7.00 -15.70
N SER A 332 10.86 7.32 -14.78
CA SER A 332 12.23 6.84 -14.78
C SER A 332 12.53 6.05 -13.51
N VAL A 333 13.48 5.12 -13.62
CA VAL A 333 13.97 4.32 -12.49
C VAL A 333 15.30 4.90 -12.04
N CYS A 334 15.40 5.23 -10.75
CA CYS A 334 16.61 5.79 -10.14
C CYS A 334 16.83 5.25 -8.72
N THR A 335 17.91 5.66 -8.05
CA THR A 335 18.14 5.39 -6.62
C THR A 335 18.15 6.67 -5.79
N LYS A 336 17.84 6.55 -4.50
CA LYS A 336 18.01 7.65 -3.52
C LYS A 336 19.45 7.77 -3.02
N ASN A 337 20.20 6.66 -2.97
CA ASN A 337 21.53 6.60 -2.39
C ASN A 337 22.58 6.32 -3.47
N GLU A 338 23.59 7.16 -3.59
CA GLU A 338 24.71 6.97 -4.54
C GLU A 338 25.53 5.69 -4.31
N SER A 339 25.51 5.17 -3.07
CA SER A 339 26.21 3.93 -2.72
C SER A 339 25.50 2.66 -3.18
N ASP A 340 24.22 2.75 -3.46
CA ASP A 340 23.40 1.59 -3.79
C ASP A 340 23.59 1.17 -5.24
N THR A 341 23.49 -0.14 -5.48
CA THR A 341 23.47 -0.72 -6.82
C THR A 341 22.02 -1.05 -7.15
N ILE A 342 21.47 -0.42 -8.18
CA ILE A 342 20.16 -0.74 -8.73
C ILE A 342 20.29 -2.04 -9.53
N ILE A 343 19.28 -2.89 -9.41
CA ILE A 343 19.17 -4.12 -10.20
C ILE A 343 17.72 -4.18 -10.70
N LEU A 344 17.54 -4.27 -12.01
CA LEU A 344 16.24 -4.42 -12.67
C LEU A 344 16.24 -5.72 -13.50
N ASP A 345 15.32 -6.63 -13.17
CA ASP A 345 15.12 -7.88 -13.89
C ASP A 345 13.87 -7.80 -14.77
N TYR A 346 14.03 -8.17 -16.03
CA TYR A 346 12.98 -8.28 -17.03
C TYR A 346 12.91 -9.73 -17.51
N GLU A 347 11.85 -10.42 -17.06
CA GLU A 347 11.63 -11.83 -17.41
C GLU A 347 11.03 -11.98 -18.82
N LYS A 348 11.15 -13.19 -19.37
CA LYS A 348 10.54 -13.58 -20.65
C LYS A 348 10.95 -12.70 -21.84
N VAL A 349 12.17 -12.20 -21.85
CA VAL A 349 12.73 -11.50 -23.02
C VAL A 349 13.01 -12.51 -24.11
N TYR A 350 12.64 -12.18 -25.34
CA TYR A 350 12.84 -13.02 -26.53
C TYR A 350 13.42 -12.21 -27.66
N LEU A 351 14.39 -12.79 -28.38
CA LEU A 351 14.99 -12.24 -29.57
C LEU A 351 14.82 -13.21 -30.73
N SER A 352 14.20 -12.74 -31.80
CA SER A 352 14.00 -13.51 -33.03
C SER A 352 15.26 -13.63 -33.90
N HIS A 353 16.30 -12.84 -33.61
CA HIS A 353 17.58 -12.85 -34.34
C HIS A 353 18.71 -12.29 -33.44
N LYS A 354 19.94 -12.32 -33.94
CA LYS A 354 21.11 -11.92 -33.14
C LYS A 354 21.13 -10.41 -32.90
N ALA A 355 21.36 -10.03 -31.63
CA ALA A 355 21.63 -8.65 -31.27
C ALA A 355 23.12 -8.39 -31.12
N LYS A 356 23.58 -7.20 -31.52
CA LYS A 356 24.94 -6.72 -31.30
C LYS A 356 25.11 -5.95 -30.01
N GLY A 357 24.02 -5.34 -29.52
CA GLY A 357 24.03 -4.50 -28.36
C GLY A 357 22.65 -4.27 -27.78
N ILE A 358 22.61 -3.56 -26.65
CA ILE A 358 21.41 -3.00 -26.03
C ILE A 358 21.55 -1.50 -25.97
N VAL A 359 20.48 -0.77 -26.25
CA VAL A 359 20.39 0.68 -26.08
C VAL A 359 19.57 0.97 -24.86
N LEU A 360 20.11 1.78 -23.97
CA LEU A 360 19.41 2.36 -22.82
C LEU A 360 19.20 3.84 -23.06
N ASP A 361 18.01 4.34 -22.77
CA ASP A 361 17.74 5.76 -22.68
C ASP A 361 18.05 6.22 -21.24
N PHE A 362 19.20 6.88 -21.05
CA PHE A 362 19.84 7.04 -19.75
C PHE A 362 20.16 8.50 -19.45
N TRP A 363 19.85 8.95 -18.24
CA TRP A 363 20.21 10.28 -17.75
C TRP A 363 21.51 10.25 -16.95
N LYS A 364 22.48 11.05 -17.38
CA LYS A 364 23.83 11.13 -16.81
C LYS A 364 23.94 12.24 -15.78
N GLU A 365 23.41 12.11 -14.58
CA GLU A 365 23.69 13.10 -13.53
C GLU A 365 25.10 12.94 -12.93
N HIS A 366 25.58 11.70 -12.85
CA HIS A 366 26.86 11.33 -12.27
C HIS A 366 27.51 10.19 -13.04
N THR A 367 28.84 10.10 -12.92
CA THR A 367 29.59 8.97 -13.45
C THR A 367 29.09 7.66 -12.86
N CYS A 368 28.78 6.68 -13.69
CA CYS A 368 28.35 5.35 -13.25
C CYS A 368 28.78 4.25 -14.21
N ASP A 369 28.90 3.03 -13.68
CA ASP A 369 29.13 1.82 -14.46
C ASP A 369 27.81 1.08 -14.63
N VAL A 370 27.42 0.82 -15.88
CA VAL A 370 26.23 0.02 -16.22
C VAL A 370 26.65 -1.36 -16.64
N GLU A 371 26.03 -2.38 -16.09
CA GLU A 371 26.31 -3.79 -16.39
C GLU A 371 25.03 -4.49 -16.86
N ILE A 372 25.18 -5.36 -17.86
CA ILE A 372 24.10 -6.13 -18.47
C ILE A 372 24.36 -7.62 -18.23
N PHE A 373 23.33 -8.31 -17.74
CA PHE A 373 23.37 -9.75 -17.52
C PHE A 373 22.20 -10.42 -18.25
N ILE A 374 22.44 -11.65 -18.70
CA ILE A 374 21.42 -12.54 -19.26
C ILE A 374 21.49 -13.85 -18.50
N ASP A 375 20.38 -14.28 -17.90
CA ASP A 375 20.27 -15.45 -17.03
C ASP A 375 21.38 -15.47 -15.94
N GLY A 376 21.70 -14.30 -15.38
CA GLY A 376 22.75 -14.11 -14.38
C GLY A 376 24.18 -14.07 -14.89
N LYS A 377 24.43 -14.32 -16.21
CA LYS A 377 25.76 -14.20 -16.82
C LYS A 377 25.96 -12.79 -17.35
N LYS A 378 27.07 -12.14 -16.98
CA LYS A 378 27.43 -10.82 -17.51
C LYS A 378 27.78 -10.91 -19.00
N VAL A 379 27.08 -10.12 -19.81
CA VAL A 379 27.21 -10.11 -21.28
C VAL A 379 27.63 -8.74 -21.82
N GLY A 380 27.59 -7.69 -21.04
CA GLY A 380 28.01 -6.36 -21.46
C GLY A 380 28.27 -5.43 -20.28
N LYS A 381 29.03 -4.38 -20.53
CA LYS A 381 29.23 -3.27 -19.60
C LYS A 381 29.62 -2.00 -20.33
N THR A 382 29.30 -0.84 -19.73
CA THR A 382 29.81 0.45 -20.18
C THR A 382 30.08 1.37 -18.99
N HIS A 383 30.96 2.34 -19.20
CA HIS A 383 31.21 3.42 -18.25
C HIS A 383 30.56 4.69 -18.79
N ILE A 384 29.74 5.33 -17.98
CA ILE A 384 29.06 6.58 -18.32
C ILE A 384 29.74 7.69 -17.51
N SER A 385 30.29 8.69 -18.20
CA SER A 385 30.87 9.88 -17.57
C SER A 385 29.80 10.94 -17.33
N ALA A 386 29.88 11.64 -16.20
CA ALA A 386 29.05 12.82 -15.96
C ALA A 386 29.33 13.89 -17.05
N PRO A 387 28.37 14.73 -17.43
CA PRO A 387 28.58 15.84 -18.34
C PRO A 387 29.57 16.85 -17.77
N GLU A 388 30.34 17.50 -18.61
CA GLU A 388 31.16 18.64 -18.19
C GLU A 388 30.26 19.82 -17.78
N LYS A 389 30.70 20.65 -16.83
CA LYS A 389 29.90 21.75 -16.23
C LYS A 389 29.35 22.78 -17.24
N GLU A 390 29.85 22.83 -18.46
CA GLU A 390 29.32 23.70 -19.52
C GLU A 390 28.07 23.12 -20.19
N GLU A 391 27.91 21.79 -20.22
CA GLU A 391 26.72 21.11 -20.74
C GLU A 391 25.56 21.19 -19.74
N GLU A 392 25.82 21.22 -18.41
CA GLU A 392 24.79 21.42 -17.38
C GLU A 392 24.03 22.74 -17.57
N LYS A 393 24.69 23.83 -17.94
CA LYS A 393 24.05 25.13 -18.18
C LYS A 393 23.11 25.16 -19.39
N GLN A 394 23.36 24.32 -20.39
CA GLN A 394 22.47 24.19 -21.56
C GLN A 394 21.25 23.30 -21.24
N LEU A 395 21.41 22.33 -20.36
CA LEU A 395 20.34 21.43 -19.89
C LEU A 395 19.36 22.17 -18.97
N GLU A 396 19.84 23.04 -18.06
CA GLU A 396 18.97 23.87 -17.20
C GLU A 396 18.26 24.98 -17.97
N ALA A 397 18.81 25.48 -19.08
CA ALA A 397 18.21 26.54 -19.89
C ALA A 397 17.02 26.04 -20.76
N GLY A 398 16.92 24.72 -21.01
CA GLY A 398 15.79 24.11 -21.70
C GLY A 398 14.49 24.05 -20.90
N GLU A 399 14.56 24.17 -19.58
CA GLU A 399 13.38 24.13 -18.69
C GLU A 399 12.55 25.44 -18.66
N ALA A 400 13.05 26.53 -19.20
CA ALA A 400 12.50 27.87 -18.95
C ALA A 400 11.55 28.45 -20.02
N ASN A 401 11.32 27.81 -21.18
CA ASN A 401 10.51 28.43 -22.25
C ASN A 401 9.50 27.45 -22.84
N GLY A 402 8.27 27.46 -22.36
CA GLY A 402 7.22 26.66 -22.98
C GLY A 402 5.78 26.93 -22.56
N ASP A 403 5.25 28.07 -22.89
CA ASP A 403 3.80 28.27 -23.02
C ASP A 403 3.33 27.76 -24.40
N GLY A 404 3.04 26.49 -24.52
CA GLY A 404 2.47 25.91 -25.74
C GLY A 404 1.70 24.63 -25.43
N ALA A 405 0.49 24.52 -25.94
CA ALA A 405 -0.36 23.34 -25.84
C ALA A 405 0.38 22.08 -26.32
N PHE A 406 0.48 21.11 -25.46
CA PHE A 406 1.25 19.89 -25.63
C PHE A 406 0.50 18.86 -26.49
N ASP A 407 1.05 18.47 -27.64
CA ASP A 407 0.61 17.28 -28.38
C ASP A 407 1.34 16.04 -27.85
N PHE A 408 0.66 15.27 -27.04
CA PHE A 408 1.20 14.11 -26.30
C PHE A 408 1.68 12.95 -27.17
N HIS A 409 1.39 12.90 -28.47
CA HIS A 409 1.56 11.71 -29.30
C HIS A 409 2.70 11.73 -30.32
N GLN A 410 3.29 12.85 -30.68
CA GLN A 410 4.24 12.89 -31.79
C GLN A 410 5.71 13.16 -31.47
N ASN A 411 6.10 13.58 -30.27
CA ASN A 411 7.47 14.06 -30.04
C ASN A 411 8.16 13.65 -28.72
N TRP A 412 7.67 12.68 -27.99
CA TRP A 412 8.27 12.40 -26.68
C TRP A 412 9.72 11.85 -26.72
N ILE A 413 10.13 11.18 -27.81
CA ILE A 413 11.53 10.75 -27.99
C ILE A 413 12.44 11.95 -28.23
N THR A 414 11.99 12.94 -29.02
CA THR A 414 12.75 14.18 -29.28
C THR A 414 12.83 15.03 -28.02
N GLN A 415 11.76 15.13 -27.25
CA GLN A 415 11.70 15.85 -25.98
C GLN A 415 12.56 15.25 -24.89
N ARG A 416 12.73 13.91 -24.83
CA ARG A 416 13.66 13.25 -23.89
C ARG A 416 15.10 13.70 -24.09
N ARG A 417 15.53 13.93 -25.34
CA ARG A 417 16.86 14.48 -25.63
C ARG A 417 17.02 15.92 -25.12
N GLU A 418 15.95 16.73 -25.18
CA GLU A 418 15.95 18.10 -24.70
C GLU A 418 16.04 18.22 -23.16
N ILE A 419 15.73 17.14 -22.43
CA ILE A 419 15.74 17.10 -20.95
C ILE A 419 16.89 16.27 -20.36
N GLY A 420 17.94 16.00 -21.14
CA GLY A 420 19.18 15.37 -20.66
C GLY A 420 19.24 13.84 -20.70
N PHE A 421 18.21 13.15 -21.20
CA PHE A 421 18.33 11.73 -21.53
C PHE A 421 19.09 11.55 -22.85
N CYS A 422 19.98 10.56 -22.89
CA CYS A 422 20.68 10.16 -24.10
C CYS A 422 20.63 8.66 -24.29
N GLU A 423 20.59 8.23 -25.56
CA GLU A 423 20.72 6.83 -25.91
C GLU A 423 22.19 6.38 -25.72
N ILE A 424 22.37 5.31 -24.95
CA ILE A 424 23.66 4.69 -24.70
C ILE A 424 23.62 3.27 -25.25
N GLU A 425 24.40 3.00 -26.27
CA GLU A 425 24.56 1.64 -26.80
C GLU A 425 25.65 0.90 -26.04
N ILE A 426 25.31 -0.28 -25.54
CA ILE A 426 26.21 -1.19 -24.82
C ILE A 426 26.43 -2.42 -25.69
N PRO A 427 27.65 -2.67 -26.21
CA PRO A 427 27.94 -3.87 -26.95
C PRO A 427 27.74 -5.12 -26.08
N LEU A 428 27.18 -6.16 -26.67
CA LEU A 428 26.91 -7.42 -25.99
C LEU A 428 27.63 -8.60 -26.65
N CYS A 429 27.91 -9.61 -25.83
CA CYS A 429 28.41 -10.91 -26.30
C CYS A 429 27.49 -12.03 -25.80
N ASP A 430 27.45 -13.15 -26.51
CA ASP A 430 26.74 -14.37 -26.11
C ASP A 430 25.23 -14.18 -25.78
N VAL A 431 24.55 -13.39 -26.60
CA VAL A 431 23.10 -13.17 -26.44
C VAL A 431 22.32 -14.34 -27.04
N PRO A 432 21.37 -14.96 -26.29
CA PRO A 432 20.55 -16.04 -26.83
C PRO A 432 19.64 -15.58 -27.98
N VAL A 433 19.34 -16.47 -28.90
CA VAL A 433 18.39 -16.28 -30.01
C VAL A 433 17.38 -17.41 -29.97
N ASP A 434 16.13 -17.13 -30.33
CA ASP A 434 15.02 -18.10 -30.37
C ASP A 434 14.78 -18.82 -29.04
N LYS A 435 15.08 -18.15 -27.94
CA LYS A 435 14.90 -18.65 -26.58
C LYS A 435 14.50 -17.50 -25.63
N GLU A 436 13.61 -17.79 -24.67
CA GLU A 436 13.29 -16.86 -23.56
C GLU A 436 14.48 -16.80 -22.58
N PHE A 437 14.73 -15.60 -22.05
CA PHE A 437 15.73 -15.36 -21.02
C PHE A 437 15.31 -14.22 -20.08
N THR A 438 16.02 -14.08 -18.96
CA THR A 438 15.91 -12.94 -18.07
C THR A 438 17.02 -11.94 -18.38
N LEU A 439 16.65 -10.70 -18.72
CA LEU A 439 17.57 -9.58 -18.84
C LEU A 439 17.69 -8.90 -17.49
N THR A 440 18.93 -8.68 -17.01
CA THR A 440 19.20 -7.83 -15.83
C THR A 440 20.00 -6.61 -16.27
N VAL A 441 19.49 -5.43 -15.93
CA VAL A 441 20.20 -4.14 -16.07
C VAL A 441 20.58 -3.66 -14.68
N SER A 442 21.87 -3.38 -14.48
CA SER A 442 22.38 -2.97 -13.16
C SER A 442 23.32 -1.78 -13.29
N TRP A 443 23.23 -0.83 -12.37
CA TRP A 443 24.20 0.28 -12.27
C TRP A 443 24.33 0.77 -10.83
N LYS A 444 25.46 1.43 -10.54
CA LYS A 444 25.72 2.08 -9.27
C LYS A 444 25.77 3.59 -9.45
N GLY A 445 25.13 4.34 -8.54
CA GLY A 445 25.10 5.80 -8.58
C GLY A 445 23.76 6.38 -9.06
N ARG A 446 23.69 7.70 -9.20
CA ARG A 446 22.44 8.47 -9.46
C ARG A 446 21.93 8.47 -10.89
N GLY A 447 22.40 7.57 -11.73
CA GLY A 447 21.85 7.43 -13.09
C GLY A 447 20.36 7.08 -13.07
N LYS A 448 19.65 7.50 -14.13
CA LYS A 448 18.21 7.18 -14.34
C LYS A 448 18.04 6.56 -15.71
N THR A 449 17.15 5.57 -15.84
CA THR A 449 16.77 5.00 -17.13
C THR A 449 15.26 5.04 -17.33
N CYS A 450 14.84 5.29 -18.57
CA CYS A 450 13.42 5.32 -18.97
C CYS A 450 13.06 4.14 -19.85
N THR A 451 13.92 3.77 -20.82
CA THR A 451 13.65 2.69 -21.77
C THR A 451 14.89 1.90 -22.11
N TRP A 452 14.66 0.72 -22.66
CA TRP A 452 15.70 -0.13 -23.24
C TRP A 452 15.18 -0.90 -24.47
N ARG A 453 16.07 -1.26 -25.38
CA ARG A 453 15.83 -2.16 -26.51
C ARG A 453 17.13 -2.78 -26.98
N PHE A 454 17.06 -3.99 -27.52
CA PHE A 454 18.18 -4.57 -28.25
C PHE A 454 18.30 -3.94 -29.65
N VAL A 455 19.51 -3.99 -30.19
CA VAL A 455 19.81 -3.48 -31.55
C VAL A 455 20.56 -4.53 -32.38
N ASN A 456 20.26 -4.50 -33.66
CA ASN A 456 20.87 -5.37 -34.66
C ASN A 456 22.15 -4.76 -35.23
N ASP A 457 22.87 -5.54 -36.06
CA ASP A 457 23.94 -5.06 -36.93
C ASP A 457 23.41 -4.07 -37.95
#